data_07d0ff315ad770e4376fd6cedfd7d2c7
#
_entry.id   07d0ff315ad770e4376fd6cedfd7d2c7
#
_cell.length_a   1.000
_cell.length_b   1.000
_cell.length_c   1.000
_cell.angle_alpha   90.00
_cell.angle_beta   90.00
_cell.angle_gamma   90.00
#
_symmetry.space_group_name_H-M   'P 1'
#
loop_
_entity.id
_entity.type
_entity.pdbx_description
1 polymer ?
#
loop_
_entity_poly.entity_id
_entity_poly.type
_entity_poly.pdbx_seq_one_letter_code
_entity_poly.pdbx_strand_id
1 'polypeptide(L)'
;MILEIENYSKTINKRIILDNINLTFRSGNVYGFYGRNGSGKTMLFRALTTLIYPTKGDVKVDGKSILKEEFDLSQIGILIENPGFYPHLTGFENLEMLYRLNNEKNDQHIYDVLKSVGLDYAGDKKYKEYSLGMKQRLRIAQAIMENQKIIILDEPTNGIDRSGLKDVHEIIKEEKNKDKIILLASHDLDDLKLLCDKIYFIENGRVKDFLTEISND
;
A
#
# COMPACT_ATOMS: atom_id res chain seq x y z
N MET A 1 8.65 14.34 4.61
CA MET A 1 7.99 13.41 5.55
C MET A 1 8.90 12.23 5.81
N ILE A 2 8.94 11.74 7.05
CA ILE A 2 9.73 10.57 7.47
C ILE A 2 8.79 9.64 8.24
N LEU A 3 8.73 8.38 7.84
CA LEU A 3 8.05 7.30 8.58
C LEU A 3 9.12 6.39 9.19
N GLU A 4 9.04 6.16 10.50
CA GLU A 4 10.02 5.40 11.27
C GLU A 4 9.37 4.27 12.05
N ILE A 5 10.02 3.13 12.07
CA ILE A 5 9.69 1.98 12.91
C ILE A 5 10.84 1.80 13.89
N GLU A 6 10.56 1.85 15.19
CA GLU A 6 11.58 1.78 16.23
C GLU A 6 11.36 0.56 17.14
N ASN A 7 12.30 -0.38 17.12
CA ASN A 7 12.33 -1.57 17.97
C ASN A 7 11.00 -2.34 17.99
N TYR A 8 10.27 -2.34 16.87
CA TYR A 8 8.94 -2.92 16.80
C TYR A 8 8.98 -4.44 16.85
N SER A 9 8.30 -5.01 17.82
CA SER A 9 8.13 -6.44 17.96
C SER A 9 6.67 -6.78 18.23
N LYS A 10 6.19 -7.86 17.63
CA LYS A 10 4.84 -8.38 17.85
C LYS A 10 4.87 -9.86 18.16
N THR A 11 4.27 -10.22 19.30
CA THR A 11 4.06 -11.60 19.71
C THR A 11 2.56 -11.89 19.75
N ILE A 12 2.13 -13.00 19.14
CA ILE A 12 0.76 -13.50 19.16
C ILE A 12 0.80 -14.98 19.61
N ASN A 13 0.01 -15.33 20.61
CA ASN A 13 -0.05 -16.71 21.15
C ASN A 13 1.35 -17.32 21.41
N LYS A 14 2.22 -16.55 22.07
CA LYS A 14 3.63 -16.91 22.37
C LYS A 14 4.54 -17.09 21.15
N ARG A 15 4.07 -16.82 19.94
CA ARG A 15 4.89 -16.84 18.72
C ARG A 15 5.30 -15.42 18.35
N ILE A 16 6.57 -15.21 18.09
CA ILE A 16 7.10 -13.93 17.58
C ILE A 16 6.71 -13.86 16.11
N ILE A 17 5.95 -12.82 15.74
CA ILE A 17 5.48 -12.57 14.39
C ILE A 17 6.34 -11.50 13.70
N LEU A 18 6.71 -10.46 14.44
CA LEU A 18 7.68 -9.44 14.04
C LEU A 18 8.70 -9.30 15.17
N ASP A 19 9.98 -9.22 14.82
CA ASP A 19 11.07 -9.26 15.78
C ASP A 19 12.07 -8.13 15.53
N ASN A 20 12.02 -7.13 16.43
CA ASN A 20 12.96 -6.01 16.50
C ASN A 20 13.15 -5.28 15.16
N ILE A 21 12.05 -4.90 14.51
CA ILE A 21 12.07 -4.16 13.25
C ILE A 21 12.50 -2.71 13.53
N ASN A 22 13.50 -2.25 12.80
CA ASN A 22 13.98 -0.87 12.80
C ASN A 22 14.15 -0.42 11.35
N LEU A 23 13.32 0.52 10.90
CA LEU A 23 13.31 1.00 9.51
C LEU A 23 12.98 2.49 9.48
N THR A 24 13.52 3.18 8.48
CA THR A 24 13.21 4.59 8.20
C THR A 24 12.90 4.75 6.71
N PHE A 25 11.80 5.41 6.42
CA PHE A 25 11.32 5.71 5.08
C PHE A 25 11.19 7.22 4.88
N ARG A 26 11.56 7.72 3.70
CA ARG A 26 11.49 9.13 3.34
C ARG A 26 10.58 9.31 2.13
N SER A 27 9.86 10.43 2.08
CA SER A 27 9.04 10.77 0.93
C SER A 27 9.86 10.87 -0.38
N GLY A 28 9.18 10.72 -1.52
CA GLY A 28 9.79 10.66 -2.83
C GLY A 28 10.43 9.31 -3.18
N ASN A 29 10.23 8.28 -2.36
CA ASN A 29 10.82 6.95 -2.57
C ASN A 29 9.79 5.83 -2.51
N VAL A 30 10.07 4.77 -3.26
CA VAL A 30 9.35 3.49 -3.23
C VAL A 30 10.22 2.44 -2.54
N TYR A 31 9.67 1.81 -1.51
CA TYR A 31 10.35 0.78 -0.73
C TYR A 31 9.67 -0.57 -0.93
N GLY A 32 10.43 -1.53 -1.42
CA GLY A 32 9.97 -2.90 -1.64
C GLY A 32 10.22 -3.80 -0.42
N PHE A 33 9.30 -4.73 -0.19
CA PHE A 33 9.43 -5.77 0.82
C PHE A 33 9.30 -7.13 0.15
N TYR A 34 10.43 -7.80 -0.03
CA TYR A 34 10.50 -9.12 -0.64
C TYR A 34 10.52 -10.22 0.42
N GLY A 35 9.79 -11.28 0.18
CA GLY A 35 9.79 -12.46 1.03
C GLY A 35 8.70 -13.45 0.66
N ARG A 36 8.87 -14.71 1.08
CA ARG A 36 7.89 -15.78 0.85
C ARG A 36 6.57 -15.50 1.58
N ASN A 37 5.51 -16.18 1.19
CA ASN A 37 4.25 -16.15 1.93
C ASN A 37 4.48 -16.60 3.38
N GLY A 38 3.90 -15.85 4.34
CA GLY A 38 4.11 -16.09 5.77
C GLY A 38 5.42 -15.53 6.35
N SER A 39 6.25 -14.81 5.57
CA SER A 39 7.49 -14.21 6.08
C SER A 39 7.27 -13.03 7.06
N GLY A 40 6.08 -12.43 7.07
CA GLY A 40 5.74 -11.29 7.94
C GLY A 40 5.43 -9.98 7.21
N LYS A 41 5.46 -9.91 5.85
CA LYS A 41 5.19 -8.69 5.06
C LYS A 41 3.85 -8.03 5.44
N THR A 42 2.76 -8.76 5.28
CA THR A 42 1.40 -8.29 5.62
C THR A 42 1.28 -7.87 7.09
N MET A 43 1.93 -8.59 7.99
CA MET A 43 1.93 -8.25 9.43
C MET A 43 2.70 -6.96 9.71
N LEU A 44 3.81 -6.71 8.99
CA LEU A 44 4.53 -5.44 9.05
C LEU A 44 3.65 -4.29 8.53
N PHE A 45 2.95 -4.48 7.42
CA PHE A 45 2.04 -3.47 6.88
C PHE A 45 0.86 -3.19 7.80
N ARG A 46 0.30 -4.21 8.43
CA ARG A 46 -0.73 -4.03 9.48
C ARG A 46 -0.19 -3.27 10.70
N ALA A 47 1.09 -3.44 11.04
CA ALA A 47 1.73 -2.69 12.11
C ALA A 47 1.84 -1.19 11.78
N LEU A 48 2.21 -0.86 10.54
CA LEU A 48 2.35 0.50 10.05
C LEU A 48 1.03 1.26 9.94
N THR A 49 -0.09 0.55 9.93
CA THR A 49 -1.45 1.12 9.79
C THR A 49 -2.27 1.03 11.07
N THR A 50 -1.65 0.73 12.21
CA THR A 50 -2.30 0.49 13.51
C THR A 50 -3.35 -0.63 13.55
N LEU A 51 -3.47 -1.43 12.49
CA LEU A 51 -4.33 -2.61 12.47
C LEU A 51 -3.86 -3.70 13.46
N ILE A 52 -2.59 -3.64 13.87
CA ILE A 52 -2.05 -4.40 14.99
C ILE A 52 -1.15 -3.51 15.84
N TYR A 53 -1.30 -3.58 17.16
CA TYR A 53 -0.42 -2.89 18.11
C TYR A 53 0.82 -3.73 18.44
N PRO A 54 1.97 -3.10 18.70
CA PRO A 54 3.19 -3.79 19.07
C PRO A 54 3.08 -4.44 20.46
N THR A 55 3.92 -5.44 20.71
CA THR A 55 4.27 -5.89 22.06
C THR A 55 5.34 -4.98 22.65
N LYS A 56 6.24 -4.45 21.80
CA LYS A 56 7.28 -3.46 22.10
C LYS A 56 7.55 -2.60 20.87
N GLY A 57 8.04 -1.38 21.11
CA GLY A 57 8.44 -0.46 20.06
C GLY A 57 7.35 0.52 19.67
N ASP A 58 7.61 1.32 18.65
CA ASP A 58 6.73 2.39 18.19
C ASP A 58 6.81 2.56 16.67
N VAL A 59 5.82 3.25 16.10
CA VAL A 59 5.81 3.74 14.72
C VAL A 59 5.54 5.23 14.77
N LYS A 60 6.37 6.02 14.05
CA LYS A 60 6.32 7.48 14.08
C LYS A 60 6.27 8.05 12.67
N VAL A 61 5.57 9.16 12.51
CA VAL A 61 5.62 10.00 11.32
C VAL A 61 6.07 11.39 11.72
N ASP A 62 7.18 11.86 11.17
CA ASP A 62 7.83 13.13 11.53
C ASP A 62 7.97 13.30 13.05
N GLY A 63 8.40 12.23 13.73
CA GLY A 63 8.60 12.16 15.17
C GLY A 63 7.35 11.98 16.02
N LYS A 64 6.14 12.02 15.44
CA LYS A 64 4.86 11.81 16.14
C LYS A 64 4.46 10.34 16.10
N SER A 65 4.16 9.77 17.26
CA SER A 65 3.70 8.38 17.35
C SER A 65 2.31 8.21 16.75
N ILE A 66 2.17 7.29 15.79
CA ILE A 66 0.85 6.93 15.25
C ILE A 66 0.04 6.07 16.24
N LEU A 67 0.72 5.41 17.18
CA LEU A 67 0.09 4.56 18.19
C LEU A 67 -0.55 5.35 19.33
N LYS A 68 -0.16 6.63 19.51
CA LYS A 68 -0.67 7.55 20.52
C LYS A 68 -1.67 8.56 19.95
N GLU A 69 -2.17 8.30 18.74
CA GLU A 69 -3.12 9.19 18.06
C GLU A 69 -2.58 10.62 17.80
N GLU A 70 -1.26 10.77 17.74
CA GLU A 70 -0.60 12.06 17.47
C GLU A 70 -0.51 12.36 15.96
N PHE A 71 -0.86 11.38 15.12
CA PHE A 71 -0.84 11.46 13.67
C PHE A 71 -2.20 11.13 13.07
N ASP A 72 -2.59 11.88 12.06
CA ASP A 72 -3.83 11.66 11.31
C ASP A 72 -3.69 10.47 10.35
N LEU A 73 -4.30 9.35 10.70
CA LEU A 73 -4.25 8.10 9.92
C LEU A 73 -4.93 8.20 8.55
N SER A 74 -5.78 9.21 8.30
CA SER A 74 -6.36 9.44 6.98
C SER A 74 -5.30 9.74 5.90
N GLN A 75 -4.10 10.13 6.32
CA GLN A 75 -2.96 10.34 5.43
C GLN A 75 -2.29 9.03 4.96
N ILE A 76 -2.74 7.87 5.44
CA ILE A 76 -2.23 6.55 5.04
C ILE A 76 -3.26 5.87 4.15
N GLY A 77 -2.91 5.68 2.88
CA GLY A 77 -3.68 4.86 1.94
C GLY A 77 -3.23 3.40 2.01
N ILE A 78 -4.18 2.49 2.09
CA ILE A 78 -3.85 1.07 2.27
C ILE A 78 -4.54 0.18 1.25
N LEU A 79 -3.78 -0.76 0.72
CA LEU A 79 -4.25 -1.95 0.04
C LEU A 79 -3.65 -3.16 0.75
N ILE A 80 -4.33 -3.65 1.78
CA ILE A 80 -3.97 -4.86 2.51
C ILE A 80 -5.16 -5.81 2.40
N GLU A 81 -4.94 -6.97 1.78
CA GLU A 81 -5.98 -7.95 1.50
C GLU A 81 -7.08 -7.42 0.54
N ASN A 82 -8.28 -8.00 0.59
CA ASN A 82 -9.38 -7.61 -0.28
C ASN A 82 -10.25 -6.54 0.41
N PRO A 83 -10.38 -5.33 -0.15
CA PRO A 83 -11.15 -4.25 0.47
C PRO A 83 -12.67 -4.50 0.53
N GLY A 84 -13.16 -5.64 0.01
CA GLY A 84 -14.57 -5.99 0.16
C GLY A 84 -15.53 -5.11 -0.63
N PHE A 85 -15.17 -4.67 -1.83
CA PHE A 85 -16.07 -3.91 -2.71
C PHE A 85 -17.38 -4.63 -2.97
N TYR A 86 -18.47 -3.86 -3.07
CA TYR A 86 -19.81 -4.39 -3.35
C TYR A 86 -19.91 -4.85 -4.81
N PRO A 87 -20.20 -6.15 -5.06
CA PRO A 87 -20.16 -6.71 -6.42
C PRO A 87 -21.20 -6.12 -7.38
N HIS A 88 -22.30 -5.62 -6.84
CA HIS A 88 -23.45 -5.10 -7.61
C HIS A 88 -23.39 -3.58 -7.84
N LEU A 89 -22.44 -2.89 -7.22
CA LEU A 89 -22.15 -1.49 -7.46
C LEU A 89 -21.08 -1.35 -8.56
N THR A 90 -21.09 -0.20 -9.24
CA THR A 90 -20.04 0.19 -10.19
C THR A 90 -18.72 0.54 -9.44
N GLY A 91 -17.65 0.73 -10.17
CA GLY A 91 -16.40 1.24 -9.58
C GLY A 91 -16.57 2.62 -8.96
N PHE A 92 -17.32 3.49 -9.65
CA PHE A 92 -17.67 4.82 -9.16
C PHE A 92 -18.44 4.76 -7.83
N GLU A 93 -19.53 4.02 -7.79
CA GLU A 93 -20.38 3.90 -6.59
C GLU A 93 -19.61 3.31 -5.39
N ASN A 94 -18.72 2.35 -5.63
CA ASN A 94 -17.86 1.78 -4.59
C ASN A 94 -16.89 2.83 -4.03
N LEU A 95 -16.22 3.60 -4.88
CA LEU A 95 -15.29 4.65 -4.43
C LEU A 95 -16.02 5.82 -3.78
N GLU A 96 -17.14 6.29 -4.36
CA GLU A 96 -17.97 7.36 -3.79
C GLU A 96 -18.41 7.02 -2.37
N MET A 97 -18.91 5.81 -2.16
CA MET A 97 -19.36 5.36 -0.85
C MET A 97 -18.24 5.41 0.21
N LEU A 98 -17.04 4.95 -0.16
CA LEU A 98 -15.87 5.00 0.74
C LEU A 98 -15.38 6.43 0.96
N TYR A 99 -15.29 7.23 -0.09
CA TYR A 99 -14.85 8.63 -0.02
C TYR A 99 -15.74 9.47 0.90
N ARG A 100 -17.05 9.23 0.87
CA ARG A 100 -18.04 9.94 1.70
C ARG A 100 -18.00 9.58 3.19
N LEU A 101 -17.17 8.64 3.61
CA LEU A 101 -16.96 8.39 5.04
C LEU A 101 -16.27 9.58 5.73
N ASN A 102 -15.39 10.27 5.00
CA ASN A 102 -14.56 11.36 5.53
C ASN A 102 -14.74 12.68 4.77
N ASN A 103 -15.40 12.68 3.61
CA ASN A 103 -15.45 13.81 2.70
C ASN A 103 -16.89 14.12 2.25
N GLU A 104 -17.12 15.35 1.83
CA GLU A 104 -18.37 15.71 1.13
C GLU A 104 -18.42 15.10 -0.26
N LYS A 105 -19.63 14.95 -0.81
CA LYS A 105 -19.84 14.41 -2.14
C LYS A 105 -19.10 15.22 -3.19
N ASN A 106 -18.27 14.57 -4.01
CA ASN A 106 -17.54 15.18 -5.12
C ASN A 106 -17.41 14.19 -6.28
N ASP A 107 -18.40 14.16 -7.15
CA ASP A 107 -18.46 13.23 -8.27
C ASP A 107 -17.30 13.42 -9.25
N GLN A 108 -16.89 14.67 -9.51
CA GLN A 108 -15.77 14.97 -10.41
C GLN A 108 -14.48 14.38 -9.88
N HIS A 109 -14.22 14.50 -8.57
CA HIS A 109 -13.05 13.92 -7.94
C HIS A 109 -12.98 12.40 -8.12
N ILE A 110 -14.10 11.69 -7.93
CA ILE A 110 -14.16 10.24 -8.13
C ILE A 110 -13.90 9.86 -9.59
N TYR A 111 -14.43 10.63 -10.56
CA TYR A 111 -14.12 10.42 -11.98
C TYR A 111 -12.64 10.64 -12.28
N ASP A 112 -12.02 11.68 -11.72
CA ASP A 112 -10.58 11.96 -11.89
C ASP A 112 -9.72 10.84 -11.30
N VAL A 113 -10.10 10.29 -10.14
CA VAL A 113 -9.44 9.12 -9.53
C VAL A 113 -9.57 7.89 -10.43
N LEU A 114 -10.77 7.57 -10.93
CA LEU A 114 -10.97 6.44 -11.86
C LEU A 114 -10.13 6.62 -13.13
N LYS A 115 -10.05 7.82 -13.65
CA LYS A 115 -9.24 8.14 -14.82
C LYS A 115 -7.75 7.95 -14.54
N SER A 116 -7.25 8.36 -13.37
CA SER A 116 -5.84 8.21 -13.00
C SER A 116 -5.38 6.75 -12.92
N VAL A 117 -6.31 5.81 -12.72
CA VAL A 117 -6.03 4.37 -12.74
C VAL A 117 -6.52 3.69 -14.03
N GLY A 118 -6.89 4.47 -15.06
CA GLY A 118 -7.33 3.96 -16.35
C GLY A 118 -8.62 3.14 -16.29
N LEU A 119 -9.58 3.56 -15.47
CA LEU A 119 -10.90 2.93 -15.33
C LEU A 119 -12.06 3.85 -15.75
N ASP A 120 -11.79 4.99 -16.38
CA ASP A 120 -12.78 5.93 -16.89
C ASP A 120 -13.75 5.32 -17.91
N TYR A 121 -13.28 4.35 -18.72
CA TYR A 121 -14.10 3.62 -19.69
C TYR A 121 -15.04 2.57 -19.07
N ALA A 122 -14.88 2.27 -17.78
CA ALA A 122 -15.62 1.22 -17.12
C ALA A 122 -16.95 1.69 -16.50
N GLY A 123 -17.31 2.96 -16.68
CA GLY A 123 -18.47 3.71 -16.18
C GLY A 123 -19.61 2.91 -15.56
N ASP A 124 -20.44 2.26 -16.38
CA ASP A 124 -21.65 1.55 -15.93
C ASP A 124 -21.40 0.08 -15.55
N LYS A 125 -20.18 -0.45 -15.75
CA LYS A 125 -19.87 -1.83 -15.39
C LYS A 125 -19.87 -2.04 -13.89
N LYS A 126 -20.56 -3.07 -13.44
CA LYS A 126 -20.56 -3.50 -12.04
C LYS A 126 -19.25 -4.16 -11.67
N TYR A 127 -18.80 -4.01 -10.43
CA TYR A 127 -17.55 -4.56 -9.94
C TYR A 127 -17.40 -6.08 -10.18
N LYS A 128 -18.52 -6.85 -10.09
CA LYS A 128 -18.50 -8.29 -10.42
C LYS A 128 -18.08 -8.59 -11.86
N GLU A 129 -18.25 -7.63 -12.78
CA GLU A 129 -17.94 -7.75 -14.21
C GLU A 129 -16.52 -7.29 -14.55
N TYR A 130 -15.80 -6.76 -13.56
CA TYR A 130 -14.41 -6.33 -13.72
C TYR A 130 -13.48 -7.53 -13.91
N SER A 131 -12.52 -7.39 -14.83
CA SER A 131 -11.38 -8.29 -14.91
C SER A 131 -10.54 -8.20 -13.64
N LEU A 132 -9.64 -9.16 -13.43
CA LEU A 132 -8.76 -9.13 -12.26
C LEU A 132 -7.89 -7.86 -12.23
N GLY A 133 -7.33 -7.44 -13.38
CA GLY A 133 -6.58 -6.20 -13.52
C GLY A 133 -7.42 -4.95 -13.22
N MET A 134 -8.68 -4.88 -13.71
CA MET A 134 -9.60 -3.79 -13.36
C MET A 134 -9.89 -3.74 -11.85
N LYS A 135 -10.12 -4.90 -11.24
CA LYS A 135 -10.32 -5.01 -9.79
C LYS A 135 -9.11 -4.50 -9.01
N GLN A 136 -7.92 -4.84 -9.46
CA GLN A 136 -6.70 -4.42 -8.80
C GLN A 136 -6.49 -2.91 -8.92
N ARG A 137 -6.69 -2.34 -10.11
CA ARG A 137 -6.62 -0.88 -10.31
C ARG A 137 -7.65 -0.13 -9.47
N LEU A 138 -8.86 -0.64 -9.31
CA LEU A 138 -9.85 -0.03 -8.41
C LEU A 138 -9.42 -0.09 -6.94
N ARG A 139 -8.76 -1.16 -6.50
CA ARG A 139 -8.20 -1.28 -5.15
C ARG A 139 -7.09 -0.25 -4.91
N ILE A 140 -6.22 -0.04 -5.91
CA ILE A 140 -5.20 1.00 -5.84
C ILE A 140 -5.86 2.39 -5.82
N ALA A 141 -6.89 2.62 -6.66
CA ALA A 141 -7.65 3.86 -6.65
C ALA A 141 -8.18 4.20 -5.25
N GLN A 142 -8.73 3.24 -4.55
CA GLN A 142 -9.19 3.41 -3.16
C GLN A 142 -8.05 3.83 -2.21
N ALA A 143 -6.85 3.29 -2.40
CA ALA A 143 -5.71 3.61 -1.54
C ALA A 143 -5.10 5.01 -1.81
N ILE A 144 -5.39 5.62 -2.99
CA ILE A 144 -4.81 6.91 -3.39
C ILE A 144 -5.84 8.05 -3.49
N MET A 145 -7.15 7.75 -3.39
CA MET A 145 -8.23 8.67 -3.74
C MET A 145 -8.30 9.93 -2.87
N GLU A 146 -7.80 9.91 -1.66
CA GLU A 146 -7.79 11.08 -0.76
C GLU A 146 -6.43 11.79 -0.74
N ASN A 147 -5.58 11.54 -1.74
CA ASN A 147 -4.24 12.11 -1.87
C ASN A 147 -3.33 11.81 -0.67
N GLN A 148 -3.41 10.60 -0.15
CA GLN A 148 -2.63 10.10 0.98
C GLN A 148 -1.13 10.35 0.78
N LYS A 149 -0.44 10.65 1.87
CA LYS A 149 1.02 10.93 1.88
C LYS A 149 1.85 9.66 1.99
N ILE A 150 1.28 8.63 2.60
CA ILE A 150 1.89 7.31 2.76
C ILE A 150 0.95 6.32 2.07
N ILE A 151 1.49 5.51 1.16
CA ILE A 151 0.73 4.49 0.41
C ILE A 151 1.34 3.13 0.71
N ILE A 152 0.53 2.18 1.16
CA ILE A 152 0.94 0.84 1.53
C ILE A 152 0.17 -0.16 0.68
N LEU A 153 0.87 -0.91 -0.17
CA LEU A 153 0.28 -1.85 -1.14
C LEU A 153 0.84 -3.26 -0.91
N ASP A 154 0.00 -4.17 -0.44
CA ASP A 154 0.35 -5.59 -0.26
C ASP A 154 -0.04 -6.38 -1.52
N GLU A 155 0.98 -6.94 -2.21
CA GLU A 155 0.85 -7.71 -3.44
C GLU A 155 0.02 -6.99 -4.54
N PRO A 156 0.33 -5.73 -4.90
CA PRO A 156 -0.50 -4.94 -5.83
C PRO A 156 -0.56 -5.50 -7.25
N THR A 157 0.38 -6.35 -7.64
CA THR A 157 0.53 -6.92 -8.98
C THR A 157 0.14 -8.39 -9.04
N ASN A 158 -0.28 -9.00 -7.91
CA ASN A 158 -0.57 -10.42 -7.85
C ASN A 158 -1.75 -10.82 -8.76
N GLY A 159 -1.48 -11.81 -9.64
CA GLY A 159 -2.48 -12.38 -10.53
C GLY A 159 -2.89 -11.51 -11.72
N ILE A 160 -2.17 -10.43 -12.00
CA ILE A 160 -2.40 -9.57 -13.16
C ILE A 160 -1.61 -10.07 -14.37
N ASP A 161 -2.14 -9.90 -15.56
CA ASP A 161 -1.42 -10.15 -16.80
C ASP A 161 -0.39 -9.05 -17.11
N ARG A 162 0.47 -9.29 -18.11
CA ARG A 162 1.55 -8.36 -18.48
C ARG A 162 1.06 -6.95 -18.86
N SER A 163 -0.14 -6.83 -19.41
CA SER A 163 -0.69 -5.52 -19.78
C SER A 163 -1.12 -4.74 -18.54
N GLY A 164 -1.84 -5.39 -17.63
CA GLY A 164 -2.25 -4.80 -16.36
C GLY A 164 -1.09 -4.47 -15.42
N LEU A 165 0.04 -5.23 -15.48
CA LEU A 165 1.26 -4.90 -14.75
C LEU A 165 1.80 -3.51 -15.12
N LYS A 166 1.87 -3.20 -16.42
CA LYS A 166 2.33 -1.88 -16.88
C LYS A 166 1.46 -0.76 -16.33
N ASP A 167 0.14 -0.92 -16.36
CA ASP A 167 -0.79 0.07 -15.84
C ASP A 167 -0.54 0.34 -14.34
N VAL A 168 -0.36 -0.73 -13.55
CA VAL A 168 -0.06 -0.60 -12.10
C VAL A 168 1.30 0.06 -11.87
N HIS A 169 2.32 -0.28 -12.66
CA HIS A 169 3.64 0.34 -12.57
C HIS A 169 3.58 1.84 -12.83
N GLU A 170 2.85 2.28 -13.87
CA GLU A 170 2.69 3.70 -14.17
C GLU A 170 1.97 4.45 -13.02
N ILE A 171 0.90 3.88 -12.47
CA ILE A 171 0.21 4.48 -11.31
C ILE A 171 1.18 4.66 -10.13
N ILE A 172 2.00 3.65 -9.80
CA ILE A 172 2.96 3.74 -8.70
C ILE A 172 4.02 4.82 -8.97
N LYS A 173 4.53 4.91 -10.21
CA LYS A 173 5.49 5.94 -10.61
C LYS A 173 4.89 7.34 -10.52
N GLU A 174 3.66 7.53 -10.95
CA GLU A 174 2.95 8.81 -10.83
C GLU A 174 2.77 9.23 -9.37
N GLU A 175 2.41 8.29 -8.49
CA GLU A 175 2.27 8.58 -7.06
C GLU A 175 3.63 8.88 -6.40
N LYS A 176 4.72 8.22 -6.81
CA LYS A 176 6.09 8.55 -6.38
C LYS A 176 6.46 10.00 -6.71
N ASN A 177 6.13 10.46 -7.92
CA ASN A 177 6.43 11.82 -8.38
C ASN A 177 5.70 12.91 -7.57
N LYS A 178 4.70 12.56 -6.78
CA LYS A 178 3.97 13.45 -5.86
C LYS A 178 4.61 13.56 -4.46
N ASP A 179 5.88 13.18 -4.32
CA ASP A 179 6.66 13.22 -3.06
C ASP A 179 6.03 12.40 -1.91
N LYS A 180 5.49 11.23 -2.23
CA LYS A 180 4.87 10.33 -1.26
C LYS A 180 5.87 9.28 -0.75
N ILE A 181 5.55 8.64 0.38
CA ILE A 181 6.20 7.39 0.81
C ILE A 181 5.35 6.25 0.27
N ILE A 182 5.96 5.37 -0.53
CA ILE A 182 5.26 4.20 -1.08
C ILE A 182 5.94 2.93 -0.59
N LEU A 183 5.17 2.03 0.03
CA LEU A 183 5.62 0.74 0.53
C LEU A 183 4.93 -0.36 -0.25
N LEU A 184 5.69 -1.24 -0.89
CA LEU A 184 5.21 -2.35 -1.71
C LEU A 184 5.66 -3.68 -1.12
N ALA A 185 4.75 -4.61 -0.88
CA ALA A 185 5.13 -6.00 -0.61
C ALA A 185 4.88 -6.85 -1.86
N SER A 186 5.83 -7.69 -2.21
CA SER A 186 5.69 -8.69 -3.27
C SER A 186 6.56 -9.91 -3.01
N HIS A 187 6.17 -11.03 -3.60
CA HIS A 187 6.99 -12.24 -3.68
C HIS A 187 7.72 -12.35 -5.03
N ASP A 188 7.51 -11.37 -5.93
CA ASP A 188 8.23 -11.22 -7.20
C ASP A 188 9.32 -10.16 -7.04
N LEU A 189 10.58 -10.60 -7.05
CA LEU A 189 11.73 -9.72 -6.89
C LEU A 189 11.97 -8.86 -8.13
N ASP A 190 11.69 -9.38 -9.32
CA ASP A 190 11.93 -8.65 -10.56
C ASP A 190 10.94 -7.50 -10.71
N ASP A 191 9.69 -7.70 -10.28
CA ASP A 191 8.69 -6.62 -10.21
C ASP A 191 9.12 -5.52 -9.23
N LEU A 192 9.61 -5.88 -8.04
CA LEU A 192 10.13 -4.91 -7.08
C LEU A 192 11.35 -4.14 -7.59
N LYS A 193 12.27 -4.79 -8.33
CA LYS A 193 13.43 -4.12 -8.93
C LYS A 193 13.06 -3.04 -9.96
N LEU A 194 11.92 -3.19 -10.63
CA LEU A 194 11.43 -2.21 -11.61
C LEU A 194 10.81 -0.96 -10.96
N LEU A 195 10.33 -1.09 -9.72
CA LEU A 195 9.52 -0.07 -9.06
C LEU A 195 10.21 0.62 -7.90
N CYS A 196 11.07 -0.11 -7.16
CA CYS A 196 11.54 0.31 -5.86
C CYS A 196 12.93 0.92 -5.90
N ASP A 197 13.14 1.97 -5.12
CA ASP A 197 14.47 2.58 -4.89
C ASP A 197 15.28 1.76 -3.89
N LYS A 198 14.59 1.03 -3.00
CA LYS A 198 15.21 0.16 -2.00
C LYS A 198 14.32 -1.04 -1.73
N ILE A 199 14.92 -2.23 -1.63
CA ILE A 199 14.22 -3.48 -1.35
C ILE A 199 14.75 -4.09 -0.06
N TYR A 200 13.84 -4.37 0.87
CA TYR A 200 14.11 -5.10 2.11
C TYR A 200 13.71 -6.56 1.99
N PHE A 201 14.56 -7.45 2.48
CA PHE A 201 14.27 -8.88 2.56
C PHE A 201 13.68 -9.21 3.92
N ILE A 202 12.48 -9.80 3.94
CA ILE A 202 11.80 -10.23 5.17
C ILE A 202 11.77 -11.75 5.24
N GLU A 203 12.26 -12.27 6.36
CA GLU A 203 12.20 -13.69 6.68
C GLU A 203 11.92 -13.90 8.17
N ASN A 204 10.91 -14.74 8.47
CA ASN A 204 10.51 -15.08 9.84
C ASN A 204 10.28 -13.85 10.73
N GLY A 205 9.64 -12.81 10.20
CA GLY A 205 9.33 -11.57 10.92
C GLY A 205 10.52 -10.66 11.19
N ARG A 206 11.66 -10.88 10.54
CA ARG A 206 12.86 -10.03 10.64
C ARG A 206 13.22 -9.45 9.29
N VAL A 207 13.72 -8.23 9.29
CA VAL A 207 14.43 -7.66 8.13
C VAL A 207 15.84 -8.19 8.15
N LYS A 208 16.25 -8.90 7.10
CA LYS A 208 17.54 -9.59 7.02
C LYS A 208 18.59 -8.78 6.29
N ASP A 209 18.19 -8.16 5.19
CA ASP A 209 19.09 -7.50 4.27
C ASP A 209 18.32 -6.47 3.44
N PHE A 210 19.02 -5.69 2.63
CA PHE A 210 18.40 -4.77 1.67
C PHE A 210 19.29 -4.62 0.43
N LEU A 211 18.64 -4.38 -0.73
CA LEU A 211 19.30 -3.91 -1.94
C LEU A 211 19.10 -2.39 -2.03
N THR A 212 20.20 -1.63 -2.06
CA THR A 212 20.23 -0.21 -2.46
C THR A 212 20.83 -0.11 -3.84
N GLU A 213 20.28 0.82 -4.63
CA GLU A 213 20.70 1.07 -6.01
C GLU A 213 20.46 -0.11 -6.96
N ILE A 214 19.28 -0.12 -7.53
CA ILE A 214 19.04 -0.80 -8.78
C ILE A 214 19.58 0.16 -9.84
N SER A 215 20.89 0.04 -10.15
CA SER A 215 21.46 0.73 -11.30
C SER A 215 20.69 0.24 -12.54
N ASN A 216 19.93 1.14 -13.11
CA ASN A 216 19.41 0.96 -14.46
C ASN A 216 20.63 1.13 -15.40
N ASP A 217 21.37 0.06 -15.65
CA ASP A 217 22.25 -0.07 -16.81
C ASP A 217 21.43 -0.47 -18.03
#